data_5e4a99bb56bb06aa177d5b013291a0aa
#
_entry.id   5e4a99bb56bb06aa177d5b013291a0aa
#
_cell.length_a   1.000
_cell.length_b   1.000
_cell.length_c   1.000
_cell.angle_alpha   90.00
_cell.angle_beta   90.00
_cell.angle_gamma   90.00
#
_symmetry.space_group_name_H-M   'P 1'
#
loop_
_entity.id
_entity.type
_entity.pdbx_description
1 polymer ?
#
loop_
_entity_poly.entity_id
_entity_poly.type
_entity_poly.pdbx_seq_one_letter_code
_entity_poly.pdbx_strand_id
1 'polypeptide(L)'
;MFWVPGLGADPSEAAVDPGSAIFSVVELATGRLVGEAMLWAIDLHNRSAHVGISLRPAFRGRGFGVDVVRILCRYGFQVRGLRRLQLETLGDNHAMIAVAEKLGFTREGMTRSSSWVNGRFCDDVIFGLLAEEFTG
;
A
#
# COMPACT_ATOMS: atom_id res chain seq x y z
N MET A 1 15.19 -4.90 -3.00
CA MET A 1 14.30 -4.25 -2.01
C MET A 1 13.82 -5.30 -1.04
N PHE A 2 13.85 -5.03 0.24
CA PHE A 2 13.36 -5.94 1.25
C PHE A 2 12.61 -5.16 2.34
N TRP A 3 11.94 -5.88 3.22
CA TRP A 3 11.04 -5.34 4.23
C TRP A 3 11.65 -5.44 5.62
N VAL A 4 11.56 -4.36 6.38
CA VAL A 4 11.95 -4.34 7.78
C VAL A 4 10.74 -3.87 8.60
N PRO A 5 10.30 -4.64 9.59
CA PRO A 5 9.25 -4.17 10.50
C PRO A 5 9.72 -2.88 11.18
N GLY A 6 8.84 -1.92 11.30
CA GLY A 6 9.00 -0.55 11.77
C GLY A 6 10.36 -0.17 12.35
N LEU A 7 11.03 0.81 11.74
CA LEU A 7 12.31 1.33 12.22
C LEU A 7 12.20 1.77 13.67
N GLY A 8 12.97 1.12 14.56
CA GLY A 8 13.10 1.54 15.94
C GLY A 8 12.04 1.03 16.90
N ALA A 9 11.10 0.22 16.45
CA ALA A 9 10.20 -0.47 17.37
C ALA A 9 10.88 -1.76 17.83
N ASP A 10 11.03 -1.92 19.13
CA ASP A 10 11.25 -3.22 19.73
C ASP A 10 10.10 -4.12 19.29
N PRO A 11 10.36 -5.30 18.72
CA PRO A 11 9.29 -6.24 18.35
C PRO A 11 8.37 -6.59 19.51
N SER A 12 8.81 -6.44 20.76
CA SER A 12 7.98 -6.62 21.94
C SER A 12 7.12 -5.39 22.24
N GLU A 13 7.50 -4.20 21.74
CA GLU A 13 6.76 -2.95 21.88
C GLU A 13 5.91 -2.62 20.65
N ALA A 14 6.07 -3.31 19.56
CA ALA A 14 5.05 -3.42 18.56
C ALA A 14 3.83 -4.07 19.22
N ALA A 15 3.31 -3.40 20.22
CA ALA A 15 1.93 -3.48 20.63
C ALA A 15 1.17 -3.05 19.41
N VAL A 16 1.14 -3.94 18.66
CA VAL A 16 0.62 -4.22 17.43
C VAL A 16 -0.76 -3.69 17.49
N ASP A 17 -0.98 -2.54 16.89
CA ASP A 17 -2.31 -2.25 16.42
C ASP A 17 -2.69 -3.43 15.53
N PRO A 18 -3.58 -4.34 15.97
CA PRO A 18 -3.95 -5.50 15.16
C PRO A 18 -4.62 -5.09 13.84
N GLY A 19 -4.99 -3.80 13.72
CA GLY A 19 -5.58 -3.22 12.53
C GLY A 19 -4.58 -2.69 11.52
N SER A 20 -3.28 -2.76 11.76
CA SER A 20 -2.28 -2.30 10.79
C SER A 20 -0.98 -3.11 10.85
N ALA A 21 -0.26 -3.12 9.71
CA ALA A 21 1.08 -3.64 9.60
C ALA A 21 1.91 -2.63 8.81
N ILE A 22 2.95 -2.08 9.44
CA ILE A 22 3.78 -1.02 8.87
C ILE A 22 5.18 -1.54 8.62
N PHE A 23 5.72 -1.24 7.43
CA PHE A 23 7.05 -1.67 7.02
C PHE A 23 7.87 -0.50 6.53
N SER A 24 9.14 -0.47 6.89
CA SER A 24 10.12 0.37 6.23
C SER A 24 10.65 -0.36 5.00
N VAL A 25 10.77 0.35 3.89
CA VAL A 25 11.23 -0.20 2.61
C VAL A 25 12.66 0.28 2.38
N VAL A 26 13.57 -0.66 2.14
CA VAL A 26 14.99 -0.39 1.99
C VAL A 26 15.46 -0.92 0.64
N GLU A 27 16.26 -0.11 -0.07
CA GLU A 27 16.90 -0.55 -1.30
C GLU A 27 18.04 -1.52 -0.99
N LEU A 28 17.98 -2.74 -1.54
CA LEU A 28 18.97 -3.77 -1.26
C LEU A 28 20.40 -3.37 -1.67
N ALA A 29 20.52 -2.69 -2.81
CA ALA A 29 21.81 -2.34 -3.35
C ALA A 29 22.60 -1.35 -2.48
N THR A 30 21.92 -0.45 -1.78
CA THR A 30 22.52 0.69 -1.06
C THR A 30 22.24 0.71 0.44
N GLY A 31 21.24 -0.04 0.90
CA GLY A 31 20.73 0.03 2.28
C GLY A 31 19.98 1.31 2.59
N ARG A 32 19.68 2.14 1.59
CA ARG A 32 18.98 3.42 1.79
C ARG A 32 17.49 3.21 1.99
N LEU A 33 16.90 4.03 2.86
CA LEU A 33 15.47 4.05 3.09
C LEU A 33 14.76 4.61 1.85
N VAL A 34 13.89 3.80 1.25
CA VAL A 34 13.06 4.17 0.10
C VAL A 34 11.76 4.85 0.53
N GLY A 35 11.16 4.35 1.59
CA GLY A 35 9.90 4.86 2.10
C GLY A 35 9.24 3.91 3.09
N GLU A 36 7.95 4.06 3.25
CA GLU A 36 7.12 3.20 4.09
C GLU A 36 6.01 2.54 3.27
N ALA A 37 5.60 1.38 3.73
CA ALA A 37 4.48 0.66 3.17
C ALA A 37 3.66 0.06 4.31
N MET A 38 2.34 0.01 4.14
CA MET A 38 1.47 -0.50 5.19
C MET A 38 0.24 -1.19 4.62
N LEU A 39 -0.27 -2.13 5.40
CA LEU A 39 -1.67 -2.53 5.36
C LEU A 39 -2.34 -1.86 6.57
N TRP A 40 -3.47 -1.21 6.35
CA TRP A 40 -4.22 -0.54 7.42
C TRP A 40 -5.69 -0.91 7.34
N ALA A 41 -6.43 -0.61 8.39
CA ALA A 41 -7.82 -1.03 8.53
C ALA A 41 -8.00 -2.53 8.25
N ILE A 42 -7.10 -3.34 8.81
CA ILE A 42 -7.17 -4.80 8.66
C ILE A 42 -8.41 -5.30 9.40
N ASP A 43 -9.29 -5.94 8.66
CA ASP A 43 -10.52 -6.53 9.15
C ASP A 43 -10.40 -8.05 9.04
N LEU A 44 -10.19 -8.71 10.18
CA LEU A 44 -10.00 -10.17 10.20
C LEU A 44 -11.31 -10.93 9.97
N HIS A 45 -12.44 -10.32 10.28
CA HIS A 45 -13.75 -10.94 10.02
C HIS A 45 -14.04 -10.98 8.52
N ASN A 46 -13.89 -9.85 7.84
CA ASN A 46 -14.11 -9.74 6.39
C ASN A 46 -12.88 -10.11 5.57
N ARG A 47 -11.73 -10.31 6.20
CA ARG A 47 -10.45 -10.66 5.57
C ARG A 47 -10.05 -9.66 4.50
N SER A 48 -10.08 -8.38 4.89
CA SER A 48 -9.76 -7.26 4.00
C SER A 48 -8.82 -6.27 4.68
N ALA A 49 -8.13 -5.48 3.87
CA ALA A 49 -7.29 -4.38 4.35
C ALA A 49 -7.13 -3.34 3.25
N HIS A 50 -6.63 -2.16 3.64
CA HIS A 50 -6.22 -1.11 2.73
C HIS A 50 -4.71 -1.11 2.56
N VAL A 51 -4.25 -0.78 1.37
CA VAL A 51 -2.84 -0.66 1.01
C VAL A 51 -2.44 0.81 1.04
N GLY A 52 -1.36 1.12 1.72
CA GLY A 52 -0.77 2.46 1.71
C GLY A 52 0.72 2.39 1.44
N ILE A 53 1.22 3.31 0.62
CA ILE A 53 2.65 3.49 0.42
C ILE A 53 3.01 4.98 0.42
N SER A 54 4.21 5.28 0.86
CA SER A 54 4.81 6.60 0.78
C SER A 54 6.28 6.44 0.38
N LEU A 55 6.64 6.93 -0.79
CA LEU A 55 8.02 6.89 -1.27
C LEU A 55 8.69 8.23 -1.06
N ARG A 56 9.95 8.20 -0.65
CA ARG A 56 10.78 9.40 -0.58
C ARG A 56 10.96 9.96 -2.00
N PRO A 57 11.01 11.30 -2.18
CA PRO A 57 11.09 11.91 -3.51
C PRO A 57 12.21 11.36 -4.40
N ALA A 58 13.38 11.06 -3.82
CA ALA A 58 14.53 10.54 -4.56
C ALA A 58 14.28 9.16 -5.19
N PHE A 59 13.25 8.43 -4.73
CA PHE A 59 12.96 7.07 -5.17
C PHE A 59 11.69 6.98 -6.03
N ARG A 60 11.06 8.10 -6.31
CA ARG A 60 9.87 8.16 -7.18
C ARG A 60 10.28 8.03 -8.65
N GLY A 61 9.40 7.46 -9.47
CA GLY A 61 9.63 7.30 -10.90
C GLY A 61 10.69 6.26 -11.27
N ARG A 62 11.05 5.37 -10.36
CA ARG A 62 12.09 4.35 -10.54
C ARG A 62 11.56 2.91 -10.46
N GLY A 63 10.24 2.73 -10.49
CA GLY A 63 9.62 1.42 -10.44
C GLY A 63 9.44 0.83 -9.04
N PHE A 64 9.86 1.50 -7.98
CA PHE A 64 9.72 0.99 -6.61
C PHE A 64 8.26 0.84 -6.20
N GLY A 65 7.38 1.72 -6.66
CA GLY A 65 5.96 1.67 -6.29
C GLY A 65 5.30 0.34 -6.65
N VAL A 66 5.55 -0.16 -7.86
CA VAL A 66 5.02 -1.46 -8.31
C VAL A 66 5.58 -2.59 -7.46
N ASP A 67 6.89 -2.59 -7.21
CA ASP A 67 7.53 -3.64 -6.43
C ASP A 67 7.03 -3.66 -4.98
N VAL A 68 6.90 -2.48 -4.38
CA VAL A 68 6.41 -2.35 -2.99
C VAL A 68 4.98 -2.85 -2.87
N VAL A 69 4.08 -2.40 -3.73
CA VAL A 69 2.68 -2.81 -3.67
C VAL A 69 2.54 -4.31 -3.97
N ARG A 70 3.34 -4.85 -4.91
CA ARG A 70 3.36 -6.30 -5.17
C ARG A 70 3.72 -7.09 -3.92
N ILE A 71 4.74 -6.67 -3.19
CA ILE A 71 5.17 -7.32 -1.94
C ILE A 71 4.09 -7.20 -0.86
N LEU A 72 3.45 -6.03 -0.74
CA LEU A 72 2.32 -5.85 0.17
C LEU A 72 1.16 -6.80 -0.14
N CYS A 73 0.83 -6.94 -1.41
CA CYS A 73 -0.22 -7.86 -1.84
C CYS A 73 0.13 -9.30 -1.48
N ARG A 74 1.36 -9.72 -1.76
CA ARG A 74 1.83 -11.05 -1.39
C ARG A 74 1.75 -11.27 0.11
N TYR A 75 2.22 -10.32 0.90
CA TYR A 75 2.13 -10.39 2.36
C TYR A 75 0.67 -10.48 2.82
N GLY A 76 -0.20 -9.62 2.32
CA GLY A 76 -1.61 -9.60 2.69
C GLY A 76 -2.33 -10.91 2.36
N PHE A 77 -2.16 -11.41 1.15
CA PHE A 77 -2.85 -12.61 0.71
C PHE A 77 -2.22 -13.90 1.27
N GLN A 78 -0.90 -14.02 1.21
CA GLN A 78 -0.22 -15.28 1.51
C GLN A 78 0.19 -15.42 2.97
N VAL A 79 0.57 -14.34 3.63
CA VAL A 79 0.99 -14.37 5.04
C VAL A 79 -0.18 -14.11 5.98
N ARG A 80 -0.96 -13.06 5.70
CA ARG A 80 -2.09 -12.68 6.56
C ARG A 80 -3.39 -13.38 6.20
N GLY A 81 -3.44 -14.07 5.07
CA GLY A 81 -4.63 -14.82 4.65
C GLY A 81 -5.81 -13.93 4.28
N LEU A 82 -5.56 -12.70 3.84
CA LEU A 82 -6.61 -11.79 3.43
C LEU A 82 -7.20 -12.21 2.09
N ARG A 83 -8.44 -11.81 1.84
CA ARG A 83 -9.14 -12.10 0.59
C ARG A 83 -9.20 -10.91 -0.34
N ARG A 84 -9.19 -9.69 0.22
CA ARG A 84 -9.37 -8.44 -0.52
C ARG A 84 -8.40 -7.37 -0.03
N LEU A 85 -7.80 -6.68 -0.96
CA LEU A 85 -7.01 -5.47 -0.69
C LEU A 85 -7.61 -4.30 -1.45
N GLN A 86 -7.67 -3.15 -0.81
CA GLN A 86 -8.17 -1.90 -1.39
C GLN A 86 -7.07 -0.87 -1.43
N LEU A 87 -7.00 -0.12 -2.51
CA LEU A 87 -6.07 0.98 -2.69
C LEU A 87 -6.87 2.22 -3.07
N GLU A 88 -6.65 3.31 -2.35
CA GLU A 88 -7.30 4.60 -2.62
C GLU A 88 -6.21 5.62 -2.93
N THR A 89 -6.48 6.47 -3.90
CA THR A 89 -5.54 7.53 -4.26
C THR A 89 -6.27 8.71 -4.89
N LEU A 90 -5.62 9.88 -4.88
CA LEU A 90 -6.20 11.05 -5.55
C LEU A 90 -6.37 10.78 -7.05
N GLY A 91 -7.45 11.31 -7.61
CA GLY A 91 -7.79 11.09 -9.02
C GLY A 91 -6.75 11.62 -10.02
N ASP A 92 -5.90 12.56 -9.59
CA ASP A 92 -4.81 13.09 -10.40
C ASP A 92 -3.44 12.44 -10.10
N ASN A 93 -3.39 11.47 -9.20
CA ASN A 93 -2.17 10.72 -8.91
C ASN A 93 -1.97 9.62 -9.97
N HIS A 94 -1.54 10.01 -11.15
CA HIS A 94 -1.38 9.10 -12.28
C HIS A 94 -0.37 8.00 -12.03
N ALA A 95 0.67 8.28 -11.25
CA ALA A 95 1.69 7.28 -10.90
C ALA A 95 1.10 6.12 -10.10
N MET A 96 0.31 6.42 -9.07
CA MET A 96 -0.31 5.39 -8.24
C MET A 96 -1.42 4.65 -8.98
N ILE A 97 -2.19 5.34 -9.81
CA ILE A 97 -3.20 4.72 -10.67
C ILE A 97 -2.55 3.70 -11.61
N ALA A 98 -1.42 4.06 -12.20
CA ALA A 98 -0.65 3.16 -13.06
C ALA A 98 -0.14 1.93 -12.30
N VAL A 99 0.31 2.11 -11.05
CA VAL A 99 0.72 0.99 -10.19
C VAL A 99 -0.44 0.02 -9.96
N ALA A 100 -1.61 0.54 -9.59
CA ALA A 100 -2.79 -0.27 -9.35
C ALA A 100 -3.20 -1.05 -10.61
N GLU A 101 -3.27 -0.39 -11.74
CA GLU A 101 -3.63 -1.03 -13.02
C GLU A 101 -2.63 -2.11 -13.40
N LYS A 102 -1.34 -1.83 -13.27
CA LYS A 102 -0.28 -2.79 -13.61
C LYS A 102 -0.34 -4.05 -12.77
N LEU A 103 -0.75 -3.95 -11.52
CA LEU A 103 -0.87 -5.09 -10.61
C LEU A 103 -2.20 -5.82 -10.70
N GLY A 104 -3.09 -5.38 -11.58
CA GLY A 104 -4.36 -6.05 -11.82
C GLY A 104 -5.51 -5.60 -10.91
N PHE A 105 -5.35 -4.50 -10.19
CA PHE A 105 -6.45 -3.93 -9.42
C PHE A 105 -7.57 -3.48 -10.37
N THR A 106 -8.79 -3.70 -9.95
CA THR A 106 -9.99 -3.21 -10.64
C THR A 106 -10.41 -1.87 -10.06
N ARG A 107 -10.67 -0.89 -10.91
CA ARG A 107 -11.27 0.37 -10.48
C ARG A 107 -12.71 0.11 -10.10
N GLU A 108 -13.05 0.39 -8.84
CA GLU A 108 -14.37 0.09 -8.28
C GLU A 108 -15.23 1.33 -8.08
N GLY A 109 -14.62 2.50 -8.04
CA GLY A 109 -15.40 3.70 -7.83
C GLY A 109 -14.56 4.94 -7.57
N MET A 110 -15.27 5.98 -7.18
CA MET A 110 -14.70 7.28 -6.88
C MET A 110 -15.53 7.94 -5.79
N THR A 111 -14.88 8.61 -4.87
CA THR A 111 -15.54 9.46 -3.89
C THR A 111 -15.31 10.93 -4.26
N ARG A 112 -16.39 11.66 -4.50
CA ARG A 112 -16.32 13.04 -4.97
C ARG A 112 -15.97 13.99 -3.83
N SER A 113 -14.99 14.89 -4.08
CA SER A 113 -14.57 15.93 -3.13
C SER A 113 -14.27 15.40 -1.73
N SER A 114 -13.63 14.23 -1.67
CA SER A 114 -13.39 13.51 -0.42
C SER A 114 -12.06 13.86 0.26
N SER A 115 -11.16 14.54 -0.43
CA SER A 115 -9.85 14.91 0.11
C SER A 115 -9.58 16.41 -0.06
N TRP A 116 -9.17 17.06 1.03
CA TRP A 116 -8.74 18.45 1.00
C TRP A 116 -7.24 18.49 0.79
N VAL A 117 -6.79 18.98 -0.37
CA VAL A 117 -5.37 18.98 -0.74
C VAL A 117 -5.02 20.33 -1.39
N ASN A 118 -4.00 20.99 -0.86
CA ASN A 118 -3.48 22.25 -1.39
C ASN A 118 -4.57 23.29 -1.67
N GLY A 119 -5.49 23.46 -0.72
CA GLY A 119 -6.51 24.50 -0.79
C GLY A 119 -7.71 24.17 -1.69
N ARG A 120 -7.88 22.92 -2.09
CA ARG A 120 -9.05 22.49 -2.88
C ARG A 120 -9.49 21.09 -2.50
N PHE A 121 -10.74 20.78 -2.78
CA PHE A 121 -11.26 19.43 -2.67
C PHE A 121 -10.91 18.62 -3.92
N CYS A 122 -10.45 17.41 -3.71
CA CYS A 122 -10.10 16.45 -4.75
C CYS A 122 -10.91 15.18 -4.60
N ASP A 123 -11.13 14.49 -5.72
CA ASP A 123 -11.77 13.18 -5.70
C ASP A 123 -10.74 12.10 -5.38
N ASP A 124 -11.17 11.04 -4.70
CA ASP A 124 -10.39 9.82 -4.51
C ASP A 124 -10.91 8.72 -5.43
N VAL A 125 -10.00 7.96 -6.01
CA VAL A 125 -10.31 6.80 -6.84
C VAL A 125 -10.07 5.54 -6.01
N ILE A 126 -10.97 4.58 -6.10
CA ILE A 126 -10.96 3.35 -5.33
C ILE A 126 -10.67 2.18 -6.24
N PHE A 127 -9.65 1.40 -5.89
CA PHE A 127 -9.25 0.17 -6.57
C PHE A 127 -9.35 -1.01 -5.61
N GLY A 128 -9.74 -2.16 -6.11
CA GLY A 128 -9.78 -3.39 -5.33
C GLY A 128 -9.08 -4.54 -6.04
N LEU A 129 -8.49 -5.43 -5.27
CA LEU A 129 -7.86 -6.65 -5.76
C LEU A 129 -8.27 -7.83 -4.88
N LEU A 130 -8.78 -8.88 -5.49
CA LEU A 130 -9.10 -10.12 -4.79
C LEU A 130 -7.92 -11.08 -4.84
N ALA A 131 -7.81 -11.94 -3.84
CA ALA A 131 -6.70 -12.89 -3.73
C ALA A 131 -6.55 -13.76 -4.98
N GLU A 132 -7.67 -14.23 -5.55
CA GLU A 132 -7.67 -15.05 -6.77
C GLU A 132 -7.26 -14.29 -8.03
N GLU A 133 -7.30 -12.96 -8.00
CA GLU A 133 -6.88 -12.12 -9.12
C GLU A 133 -5.39 -11.79 -9.09
N PHE A 134 -4.74 -12.01 -7.96
CA PHE A 134 -3.33 -11.67 -7.77
C PHE A 134 -2.44 -12.69 -8.46
N THR A 135 -1.59 -12.22 -9.39
CA THR A 135 -0.73 -13.09 -10.20
C THR A 135 0.76 -13.00 -9.81
N GLY A 136 1.08 -12.30 -8.80
CA GLY A 136 2.45 -12.09 -8.54
C GLY A 136 3.04 -11.95 -7.27
#